data_faf44806e4d56b7d417b3b9005ef86d2
#
_entry.id   faf44806e4d56b7d417b3b9005ef86d2
#
_cell.length_a   1.000
_cell.length_b   1.000
_cell.length_c   1.000
_cell.angle_alpha   90.00
_cell.angle_beta   90.00
_cell.angle_gamma   90.00
#
_symmetry.space_group_name_H-M   'P 1'
#
loop_
_entity.id
_entity.type
_entity.pdbx_description
1 polymer ?
#
loop_
_entity_poly.entity_id
_entity_poly.type
_entity_poly.pdbx_seq_one_letter_code
_entity_poly.pdbx_strand_id
1 'polypeptide(L)' 'MEGIEWQDGWPEQQGWFDCLIDGKEEDRLQHWICPMANRHHWKDKDGNYIEALHSVAWTGRAELFY' A
#
# COMPACT_ATOMS: atom_id res chain seq x y z
N MET A 1 -18.35 -8.21 -0.12
CA MET A 1 -18.70 -6.83 -0.30
C MET A 1 -18.48 -6.38 -1.72
N GLU A 2 -19.51 -5.86 -2.30
CA GLU A 2 -19.40 -5.35 -3.66
C GLU A 2 -18.98 -3.90 -3.63
N GLY A 3 -18.45 -3.42 -4.74
CA GLY A 3 -18.12 -2.04 -4.90
C GLY A 3 -16.74 -1.62 -4.43
N ILE A 4 -15.88 -2.58 -4.07
CA ILE A 4 -14.51 -2.23 -3.77
C ILE A 4 -13.77 -2.03 -5.10
N GLU A 5 -13.19 -0.85 -5.25
CA GLU A 5 -12.37 -0.55 -6.40
C GLU A 5 -10.91 -0.59 -6.01
N TRP A 6 -10.20 -1.55 -6.56
CA TRP A 6 -8.76 -1.64 -6.34
C TRP A 6 -8.04 -0.80 -7.38
N GLN A 7 -7.11 0.00 -6.93
CA GLN A 7 -6.38 0.91 -7.81
C GLN A 7 -4.93 0.45 -7.94
N ASP A 8 -4.40 0.61 -9.13
CA ASP A 8 -2.99 0.32 -9.39
C ASP A 8 -2.15 1.58 -9.16
N GLY A 9 -0.84 1.39 -9.09
CA GLY A 9 0.08 2.49 -8.91
C GLY A 9 0.21 2.91 -7.46
N TRP A 10 0.62 4.16 -7.27
CA TRP A 10 0.89 4.66 -5.92
C TRP A 10 -0.14 5.70 -5.52
N PRO A 11 -0.62 5.64 -4.26
CA PRO A 11 -1.48 6.71 -3.75
C PRO A 11 -0.73 8.03 -3.71
N GLU A 12 -1.47 9.12 -3.68
CA GLU A 12 -0.88 10.44 -3.59
C GLU A 12 -0.33 10.75 -2.21
N GLN A 13 -0.88 10.11 -1.19
CA GLN A 13 -0.52 10.39 0.19
C GLN A 13 0.12 9.19 0.83
N GLN A 14 1.01 9.43 1.77
CA GLN A 14 1.56 8.40 2.61
C GLN A 14 0.55 8.05 3.69
N GLY A 15 0.60 6.82 4.16
CA GLY A 15 -0.27 6.35 5.22
C GLY A 15 -0.64 4.90 5.03
N TRP A 16 -1.62 4.45 5.81
CA TRP A 16 -2.09 3.07 5.76
C TRP A 16 -3.25 2.94 4.80
N PHE A 17 -3.20 1.92 3.98
CA PHE A 17 -4.25 1.62 3.01
C PHE A 17 -4.62 0.16 3.08
N ASP A 18 -5.84 -0.14 2.71
CA ASP A 18 -6.23 -1.53 2.47
C ASP A 18 -5.69 -1.92 1.12
N CYS A 19 -4.98 -3.03 1.07
CA CYS A 19 -4.27 -3.45 -0.12
C CYS A 19 -4.62 -4.88 -0.50
N LEU A 20 -4.44 -5.17 -1.78
CA LEU A 20 -4.62 -6.51 -2.31
C LEU A 20 -3.31 -6.93 -2.95
N ILE A 21 -2.71 -7.99 -2.41
CA ILE A 21 -1.40 -8.46 -2.84
C ILE A 21 -1.59 -9.60 -3.82
N ASP A 22 -1.01 -9.45 -5.01
CA ASP A 22 -1.07 -10.44 -6.10
C ASP A 22 -2.51 -10.84 -6.47
N GLY A 23 -3.45 -9.94 -6.22
CA GLY A 23 -4.85 -10.18 -6.51
C GLY A 23 -5.51 -11.23 -5.63
N LYS A 24 -4.88 -11.59 -4.53
CA LYS A 24 -5.35 -12.70 -3.70
C LYS A 24 -5.47 -12.36 -2.23
N GLU A 25 -4.44 -11.78 -1.66
CA GLU A 25 -4.38 -11.53 -0.22
C GLU A 25 -4.72 -10.09 0.09
N GLU A 26 -5.67 -9.90 0.98
CA GLU A 26 -5.96 -8.56 1.49
C GLU A 26 -5.14 -8.33 2.74
N ASP A 27 -4.48 -7.19 2.80
CA ASP A 27 -3.70 -6.83 3.96
C ASP A 27 -3.67 -5.32 4.06
N ARG A 28 -3.30 -4.82 5.22
CA ARG A 28 -3.18 -3.40 5.44
C ARG A 28 -1.71 -3.04 5.38
N LEU A 29 -1.38 -2.21 4.40
CA LEU A 29 0.00 -1.84 4.15
C LEU A 29 0.19 -0.34 4.24
N GLN A 30 1.41 0.04 4.58
CA GLN A 30 1.78 1.44 4.65
C GLN A 30 2.43 1.87 3.34
N HIS A 31 1.90 2.92 2.75
CA HIS A 31 2.56 3.58 1.63
C HIS A 31 3.58 4.55 2.21
N TRP A 32 4.85 4.32 1.90
CA TRP A 32 5.94 5.12 2.44
C TRP A 32 6.85 5.56 1.31
N ILE A 33 7.25 6.82 1.36
CA ILE A 33 8.16 7.39 0.37
C ILE A 33 9.48 7.64 1.05
N CYS A 34 10.53 7.02 0.51
CA CYS A 34 11.88 7.21 1.04
C CYS A 34 12.35 8.62 0.70
N PRO A 35 12.64 9.45 1.70
CA PRO A 35 13.02 10.84 1.43
C PRO A 35 14.36 10.99 0.74
N MET A 36 15.24 10.00 0.91
CA MET A 36 16.57 10.09 0.31
C MET A 36 16.57 9.69 -1.16
N ALA A 37 15.78 8.67 -1.50
CA ALA A 37 15.74 8.13 -2.85
C ALA A 37 14.50 8.57 -3.61
N ASN A 38 13.56 9.19 -2.93
CA ASN A 38 12.28 9.61 -3.51
C ASN A 38 11.55 8.43 -4.15
N ARG A 39 11.62 7.28 -3.49
CA ARG A 39 11.02 6.05 -3.97
C ARG A 39 9.83 5.65 -3.13
N HIS A 40 8.81 5.14 -3.81
CA HIS A 40 7.62 4.63 -3.13
C HIS A 40 7.83 3.19 -2.71
N HIS A 41 7.33 2.87 -1.54
CA HIS A 41 7.40 1.51 -1.00
C HIS A 41 6.10 1.15 -0.32
N TRP A 42 5.79 -0.14 -0.31
CA TRP A 42 4.77 -0.69 0.56
C TRP A 42 5.46 -1.40 1.70
N LYS A 43 5.05 -1.10 2.92
CA LYS A 43 5.57 -1.75 4.12
C LYS A 43 4.43 -2.43 4.86
N ASP A 44 4.72 -3.61 5.43
CA ASP A 44 3.73 -4.27 6.24
C ASP A 44 3.76 -3.73 7.68
N LYS A 45 2.92 -4.29 8.52
CA LYS A 45 2.81 -3.83 9.90
C LYS A 45 4.07 -4.06 10.72
N ASP A 46 4.92 -4.96 10.26
CA ASP A 46 6.18 -5.25 10.94
C ASP A 46 7.33 -4.39 10.42
N GLY A 47 7.03 -3.51 9.48
CA GLY A 47 8.04 -2.62 8.92
C GLY A 47 8.85 -3.22 7.79
N ASN A 48 8.47 -4.37 7.29
CA ASN A 48 9.17 -5.01 6.19
C ASN A 48 8.64 -4.50 4.86
N TYR A 49 9.54 -4.32 3.90
CA TYR A 49 9.14 -3.91 2.57
C TYR A 49 8.51 -5.07 1.82
N ILE A 50 7.46 -4.73 1.07
CA ILE A 50 6.88 -5.70 0.13
C ILE A 50 7.77 -5.69 -1.11
N GLU A 51 8.21 -6.87 -1.51
CA GLU A 51 9.14 -6.99 -2.62
C GLU A 51 8.50 -6.62 -3.95
N ALA A 52 9.32 -6.09 -4.86
CA ALA A 52 8.83 -5.58 -6.14
C ALA A 52 8.21 -6.67 -7.02
N LEU A 53 8.50 -7.92 -6.75
CA LEU A 53 7.90 -9.01 -7.51
C LEU A 53 6.41 -9.20 -7.21
N HIS A 54 5.94 -8.64 -6.11
CA HIS A 54 4.53 -8.70 -5.76
C HIS A 54 3.78 -7.52 -6.36
N SER A 55 2.59 -7.81 -6.83
CA SER A 55 1.70 -6.78 -7.35
C SER A 55 0.82 -6.30 -6.19
N VAL A 56 0.76 -5.01 -5.96
CA VAL A 56 -0.05 -4.45 -4.88
C VAL A 56 -1.04 -3.46 -5.46
N ALA A 57 -2.32 -3.70 -5.19
CA ALA A 57 -3.38 -2.75 -5.47
C ALA A 57 -3.87 -2.19 -4.14
N TRP A 58 -4.45 -1.00 -4.17
CA TRP A 58 -4.87 -0.33 -2.93
C TRP A 58 -6.24 0.28 -3.12
N THR A 59 -6.88 0.58 -2.01
CA THR A 59 -8.18 1.21 -2.03
C THR A 59 -8.36 2.09 -0.80
N GLY A 60 -9.31 3.01 -0.89
CA GLY A 60 -9.68 3.85 0.23
C GLY A 60 -8.82 5.07 0.36
N ARG A 61 -8.91 5.68 1.53
CA ARG A 61 -8.14 6.86 1.86
C ARG A 61 -6.99 6.48 2.78
N ALA A 62 -5.95 7.28 2.72
CA ALA A 62 -4.85 7.12 3.65
C ALA A 62 -5.36 7.30 5.08
N GLU A 63 -5.00 6.37 5.94
CA GLU A 63 -5.24 6.52 7.36
C GLU A 63 -3.98 7.04 8.00
N LEU A 64 -4.10 8.17 8.65
CA LEU A 64 -2.94 8.81 9.24
C LEU A 64 -2.51 8.06 10.49
N PHE A 65 -1.26 8.22 10.81
CA PHE A 65 -0.70 7.66 12.04
C PHE A 65 -0.99 8.57 13.20
N TYR A 66 -1.05 7.98 14.34
CA TYR A 66 -1.13 8.72 15.58
C TYR A 66 -0.13 8.18 16.56
#